data_031ce67b84d39b1a20fa1d3bf10ce3a8
#
_entry.id   031ce67b84d39b1a20fa1d3bf10ce3a8
#
_cell.length_a   1.000
_cell.length_b   1.000
_cell.length_c   1.000
_cell.angle_alpha   90.00
_cell.angle_beta   90.00
_cell.angle_gamma   90.00
#
_symmetry.space_group_name_H-M   'P 1'
#
loop_
_entity.id
_entity.type
_entity.pdbx_description
1 polymer ?
#
loop_
_entity_poly.entity_id
_entity_poly.type
_entity_poly.pdbx_seq_one_letter_code
_entity_poly.pdbx_strand_id
1 'polypeptide(L)'
;MSKQARSILWILMPLLLAAGCTTMGTGYGTTAAGTNPVRFNWTSSDGLSGTMIATLTDGSVYAGSYFQITDTTTVDTLGPLWDGWGPGWGFGGWNYWDTSPDFVTHYTGRVVANLADPEGKHIRCKFQLMHPSNGMAGGGLGDCQLPDGKTIDASFPG
;
A
#
# COMPACT_ATOMS: atom_id res chain seq x y z
N MET A 1 40.26 -20.57 -50.35
CA MET A 1 39.91 -21.42 -49.21
C MET A 1 40.11 -20.59 -47.94
N SER A 2 39.17 -20.18 -47.15
CA SER A 2 37.88 -20.69 -46.78
C SER A 2 36.96 -19.52 -46.34
N LYS A 3 35.77 -19.53 -46.87
CA LYS A 3 34.65 -18.65 -46.50
C LYS A 3 33.92 -19.24 -45.29
N GLN A 4 34.23 -18.87 -44.10
CA GLN A 4 33.43 -19.26 -42.91
C GLN A 4 33.68 -18.33 -41.70
N ALA A 5 33.51 -17.02 -41.84
CA ALA A 5 33.62 -16.13 -40.70
C ALA A 5 32.63 -14.92 -40.81
N ARG A 6 31.40 -15.18 -41.20
CA ARG A 6 30.42 -14.07 -41.44
C ARG A 6 29.03 -14.33 -40.87
N SER A 7 28.86 -15.01 -39.76
CA SER A 7 27.50 -15.32 -39.28
C SER A 7 27.29 -15.31 -37.75
N ILE A 8 28.17 -14.66 -36.96
CA ILE A 8 28.00 -14.65 -35.50
C ILE A 8 27.79 -13.21 -34.95
N LEU A 9 27.46 -12.27 -35.81
CA LEU A 9 27.35 -10.86 -35.34
C LEU A 9 25.91 -10.31 -35.34
N TRP A 10 24.88 -11.15 -35.25
CA TRP A 10 23.49 -10.69 -35.34
C TRP A 10 22.58 -11.14 -34.21
N ILE A 11 23.12 -11.63 -33.08
CA ILE A 11 22.30 -12.02 -31.90
C ILE A 11 22.78 -11.26 -30.66
N LEU A 12 23.00 -9.98 -30.76
CA LEU A 12 22.99 -9.05 -29.64
C LEU A 12 21.77 -8.16 -29.80
N MET A 13 20.60 -8.79 -29.74
CA MET A 13 19.35 -8.11 -29.54
C MET A 13 19.39 -7.49 -28.14
N PRO A 14 19.33 -6.16 -27.99
CA PRO A 14 19.32 -5.56 -26.69
C PRO A 14 18.07 -6.03 -25.98
N LEU A 15 18.24 -6.76 -24.90
CA LEU A 15 17.21 -7.03 -23.92
C LEU A 15 16.86 -5.66 -23.31
N LEU A 16 15.92 -4.96 -23.92
CA LEU A 16 15.32 -3.76 -23.36
C LEU A 16 14.65 -4.18 -22.04
N LEU A 17 15.37 -4.02 -20.96
CA LEU A 17 14.84 -4.06 -19.61
C LEU A 17 13.77 -2.97 -19.56
N ALA A 18 12.51 -3.35 -19.63
CA ALA A 18 11.41 -2.51 -19.25
C ALA A 18 11.57 -2.23 -17.74
N ALA A 19 12.32 -1.20 -17.41
CA ALA A 19 12.39 -0.65 -16.08
C ALA A 19 11.01 -0.03 -15.79
N GLY A 20 10.09 -0.81 -15.24
CA GLY A 20 8.84 -0.29 -14.70
C GLY A 20 9.20 0.76 -13.65
N CYS A 21 8.65 1.96 -13.78
CA CYS A 21 8.82 3.02 -12.79
C CYS A 21 8.14 2.58 -11.48
N THR A 22 8.92 2.05 -10.54
CA THR A 22 8.47 1.76 -9.19
C THR A 22 8.77 2.97 -8.32
N THR A 23 7.73 3.54 -7.71
CA THR A 23 7.88 4.55 -6.67
C THR A 23 7.94 3.88 -5.31
N MET A 24 8.73 4.42 -4.40
CA MET A 24 8.85 3.94 -3.03
C MET A 24 9.00 5.10 -2.06
N GLY A 25 8.62 4.87 -0.82
CA GLY A 25 8.76 5.87 0.21
C GLY A 25 8.61 5.29 1.60
N THR A 26 8.76 6.18 2.58
CA THR A 26 8.66 5.84 4.00
C THR A 26 7.61 6.70 4.67
N GLY A 27 7.02 6.16 5.74
CA GLY A 27 6.15 6.87 6.66
C GLY A 27 6.55 6.56 8.09
N TYR A 28 6.03 7.35 9.01
CA TYR A 28 6.27 7.18 10.43
C TYR A 28 4.95 7.22 11.18
N GLY A 29 4.86 6.44 12.23
CA GLY A 29 3.70 6.45 13.09
C GLY A 29 4.09 6.34 14.55
N THR A 30 3.14 6.64 15.42
CA THR A 30 3.26 6.43 16.86
C THR A 30 1.99 5.76 17.37
N THR A 31 2.14 4.85 18.33
CA THR A 31 0.96 4.32 19.00
C THR A 31 0.27 5.42 19.80
N ALA A 32 -1.04 5.31 20.00
CA ALA A 32 -1.84 6.32 20.73
C ALA A 32 -1.30 6.65 22.14
N ALA A 33 -0.51 5.76 22.74
CA ALA A 33 0.21 6.03 23.99
C ALA A 33 1.47 6.91 23.80
N GLY A 34 1.80 7.26 22.55
CA GLY A 34 2.94 8.15 22.23
C GLY A 34 4.33 7.56 22.46
N THR A 35 4.42 6.28 22.84
CA THR A 35 5.68 5.68 23.34
C THR A 35 6.38 4.77 22.34
N ASN A 36 5.67 4.26 21.33
CA ASN A 36 6.24 3.28 20.42
C ASN A 36 6.21 3.79 18.98
N PRO A 37 7.35 4.18 18.40
CA PRO A 37 7.44 4.56 17.00
C PRO A 37 7.22 3.33 16.09
N VAL A 38 6.56 3.56 14.97
CA VAL A 38 6.34 2.59 13.91
C VAL A 38 6.91 3.16 12.63
N ARG A 39 7.60 2.34 11.87
CA ARG A 39 8.12 2.70 10.55
C ARG A 39 7.33 1.98 9.46
N PHE A 40 6.88 2.76 8.49
CA PHE A 40 6.25 2.25 7.30
C PHE A 40 7.20 2.37 6.11
N ASN A 41 7.26 1.33 5.27
CA ASN A 41 7.89 1.38 3.96
C ASN A 41 6.85 0.94 2.94
N TRP A 42 6.75 1.65 1.83
CA TRP A 42 5.79 1.33 0.79
C TRP A 42 6.44 1.36 -0.60
N THR A 43 5.88 0.58 -1.52
CA THR A 43 6.26 0.57 -2.93
C THR A 43 5.01 0.52 -3.79
N SER A 44 5.03 1.22 -4.92
CA SER A 44 3.96 1.23 -5.92
C SER A 44 4.52 1.17 -7.33
N SER A 45 3.83 0.48 -8.21
CA SER A 45 4.13 0.43 -9.64
C SER A 45 3.14 1.19 -10.51
N ASP A 46 1.96 1.50 -9.99
CA ASP A 46 0.85 2.13 -10.72
C ASP A 46 0.38 3.46 -10.09
N GLY A 47 0.96 3.83 -8.95
CA GLY A 47 0.56 5.01 -8.17
C GLY A 47 -0.72 4.83 -7.34
N LEU A 48 -1.54 3.81 -7.60
CA LEU A 48 -2.82 3.58 -6.94
C LEU A 48 -2.76 2.43 -5.93
N SER A 49 -1.93 1.44 -6.20
CA SER A 49 -1.77 0.27 -5.35
C SER A 49 -0.31 -0.09 -5.13
N GLY A 50 -0.07 -0.95 -4.18
CA GLY A 50 1.28 -1.40 -3.90
C GLY A 50 1.38 -2.27 -2.67
N THR A 51 2.60 -2.42 -2.20
CA THR A 51 2.90 -3.14 -0.97
C THR A 51 3.35 -2.18 0.12
N MET A 52 3.02 -2.52 1.34
CA MET A 52 3.41 -1.77 2.53
C MET A 52 3.93 -2.71 3.60
N ILE A 53 4.96 -2.27 4.31
CA ILE A 53 5.55 -2.98 5.44
C ILE A 53 5.54 -2.03 6.63
N ALA A 54 4.95 -2.45 7.73
CA ALA A 54 4.99 -1.77 9.01
C ALA A 54 5.94 -2.52 9.95
N THR A 55 6.91 -1.83 10.52
CA THR A 55 7.85 -2.36 11.50
C THR A 55 7.65 -1.64 12.83
N LEU A 56 7.30 -2.40 13.86
CA LEU A 56 7.10 -1.92 15.22
C LEU A 56 8.40 -2.00 16.02
N THR A 57 8.46 -1.28 17.11
CA THR A 57 9.65 -1.24 18.00
C THR A 57 9.93 -2.55 18.72
N ASP A 58 8.93 -3.39 18.91
CA ASP A 58 9.08 -4.74 19.48
C ASP A 58 9.68 -5.76 18.50
N GLY A 59 9.95 -5.32 17.26
CA GLY A 59 10.48 -6.15 16.18
C GLY A 59 9.41 -6.84 15.34
N SER A 60 8.13 -6.66 15.66
CA SER A 60 7.03 -7.19 14.85
C SER A 60 7.01 -6.53 13.49
N VAL A 61 6.85 -7.34 12.44
CA VAL A 61 6.79 -6.89 11.04
C VAL A 61 5.49 -7.37 10.43
N TYR A 62 4.74 -6.42 9.91
CA TYR A 62 3.50 -6.67 9.18
C TYR A 62 3.67 -6.23 7.73
N ALA A 63 3.32 -7.09 6.79
CA ALA A 63 3.44 -6.82 5.37
C ALA A 63 2.12 -7.12 4.64
N GLY A 64 1.83 -6.35 3.62
CA GLY A 64 0.62 -6.58 2.84
C GLY A 64 0.42 -5.54 1.75
N SER A 65 -0.77 -5.52 1.19
CA SER A 65 -1.13 -4.62 0.11
C SER A 65 -1.85 -3.38 0.64
N TYR A 66 -1.68 -2.30 -0.10
CA TYR A 66 -2.51 -1.11 0.04
C TYR A 66 -3.15 -0.75 -1.30
N PHE A 67 -4.22 0.01 -1.22
CA PHE A 67 -4.98 0.43 -2.38
C PHE A 67 -5.59 1.82 -2.15
N GLN A 68 -5.46 2.70 -3.15
CA GLN A 68 -6.14 3.99 -3.16
C GLN A 68 -7.54 3.82 -3.76
N ILE A 69 -8.55 4.23 -3.01
CA ILE A 69 -9.93 4.20 -3.46
C ILE A 69 -10.15 5.29 -4.50
N THR A 70 -10.56 4.87 -5.70
CA THR A 70 -10.99 5.76 -6.79
C THR A 70 -12.48 5.51 -7.05
N ASP A 71 -13.14 6.41 -7.75
CA ASP A 71 -14.56 6.28 -8.04
C ASP A 71 -14.93 5.07 -8.92
N THR A 72 -13.92 4.50 -9.58
CA THR A 72 -14.06 3.27 -10.36
C THR A 72 -13.78 2.01 -9.54
N THR A 73 -13.42 2.15 -8.26
CA THR A 73 -13.13 1.01 -7.41
C THR A 73 -14.42 0.36 -6.95
N THR A 74 -14.66 -0.87 -7.38
CA THR A 74 -15.78 -1.66 -6.91
C THR A 74 -15.46 -2.34 -5.59
N VAL A 75 -16.49 -2.67 -4.81
CA VAL A 75 -16.37 -3.42 -3.55
C VAL A 75 -15.63 -4.75 -3.77
N ASP A 76 -15.82 -5.38 -4.92
CA ASP A 76 -15.15 -6.62 -5.28
C ASP A 76 -13.62 -6.48 -5.37
N THR A 77 -13.13 -5.31 -5.74
CA THR A 77 -11.68 -5.02 -5.79
C THR A 77 -11.07 -4.90 -4.39
N LEU A 78 -11.86 -4.49 -3.41
CA LEU A 78 -11.42 -4.34 -2.03
C LEU A 78 -11.58 -5.64 -1.22
N GLY A 79 -12.38 -6.60 -1.68
CA GLY A 79 -12.65 -7.86 -1.00
C GLY A 79 -11.39 -8.56 -0.48
N PRO A 80 -10.33 -8.75 -1.30
CA PRO A 80 -9.09 -9.38 -0.85
C PRO A 80 -8.35 -8.63 0.27
N LEU A 81 -8.56 -7.32 0.40
CA LEU A 81 -7.97 -6.53 1.49
C LEU A 81 -8.63 -6.82 2.85
N TRP A 82 -9.85 -7.33 2.82
CA TRP A 82 -10.62 -7.62 4.01
C TRP A 82 -10.56 -9.08 4.46
N ASP A 83 -9.83 -9.92 3.75
CA ASP A 83 -9.65 -11.32 4.12
C ASP A 83 -8.99 -11.44 5.49
N GLY A 84 -9.55 -12.31 6.33
CA GLY A 84 -9.08 -12.54 7.69
C GLY A 84 -9.62 -11.57 8.74
N TRP A 85 -10.49 -10.64 8.37
CA TRP A 85 -11.12 -9.73 9.31
C TRP A 85 -12.40 -10.35 9.88
N GLY A 86 -12.35 -10.69 11.14
CA GLY A 86 -13.51 -11.24 11.84
C GLY A 86 -14.60 -10.18 12.11
N PRO A 87 -15.82 -10.64 12.43
CA PRO A 87 -16.97 -9.76 12.64
C PRO A 87 -16.87 -8.76 13.81
N GLY A 88 -15.82 -8.84 14.62
CA GLY A 88 -15.59 -7.89 15.74
C GLY A 88 -14.80 -6.63 15.37
N TRP A 89 -14.37 -6.50 14.11
CA TRP A 89 -13.58 -5.35 13.65
C TRP A 89 -14.43 -4.17 13.14
N GLY A 90 -15.74 -4.30 13.19
CA GLY A 90 -16.70 -3.27 12.78
C GLY A 90 -16.76 -2.14 13.78
N PHE A 91 -15.81 -1.21 13.79
CA PHE A 91 -15.87 -0.01 14.60
C PHE A 91 -16.43 1.16 13.79
N GLY A 92 -17.29 1.93 14.45
CA GLY A 92 -17.91 3.11 13.86
C GLY A 92 -16.90 3.99 13.13
N GLY A 93 -17.22 4.30 11.90
CA GLY A 93 -16.41 5.11 11.00
C GLY A 93 -15.55 4.32 9.99
N TRP A 94 -15.26 3.04 10.19
CA TRP A 94 -14.53 2.25 9.20
C TRP A 94 -15.43 1.78 8.04
N ASN A 95 -16.71 1.46 8.33
CA ASN A 95 -17.68 1.07 7.29
C ASN A 95 -18.12 2.26 6.41
N TYR A 96 -17.94 3.49 6.88
CA TYR A 96 -18.35 4.69 6.13
C TYR A 96 -17.51 4.90 4.85
N TRP A 97 -16.34 4.30 4.78
CA TRP A 97 -15.47 4.42 3.62
C TRP A 97 -15.82 3.44 2.49
N ASP A 98 -16.67 2.47 2.79
CA ASP A 98 -17.04 1.38 1.89
C ASP A 98 -18.31 1.67 1.06
N THR A 99 -19.08 2.72 1.36
CA THR A 99 -20.46 2.83 0.87
C THR A 99 -20.79 4.10 0.08
N SER A 100 -19.83 4.86 -0.40
CA SER A 100 -20.13 6.02 -1.25
C SER A 100 -19.96 5.69 -2.74
N PRO A 101 -21.04 5.42 -3.49
CA PRO A 101 -20.98 5.39 -4.95
C PRO A 101 -21.00 6.83 -5.47
N ASP A 102 -19.85 7.36 -5.78
CA ASP A 102 -19.77 8.62 -6.50
C ASP A 102 -19.15 8.40 -7.88
N PHE A 103 -19.91 8.73 -8.93
CA PHE A 103 -19.65 8.43 -10.34
C PHE A 103 -18.85 9.53 -11.05
N VAL A 104 -17.84 10.08 -10.43
CA VAL A 104 -16.93 11.02 -11.11
C VAL A 104 -15.51 10.56 -10.85
N THR A 105 -14.69 10.48 -11.91
CA THR A 105 -13.29 10.04 -11.80
C THR A 105 -12.48 11.01 -10.94
N HIS A 106 -12.69 10.98 -9.64
CA HIS A 106 -11.90 11.72 -8.66
C HIS A 106 -11.05 10.73 -7.86
N TYR A 107 -9.78 11.03 -7.77
CA TYR A 107 -8.92 10.42 -6.76
C TYR A 107 -9.43 10.87 -5.39
N THR A 108 -10.06 9.99 -4.65
CA THR A 108 -10.64 10.35 -3.35
C THR A 108 -9.56 10.69 -2.31
N GLY A 109 -8.32 10.31 -2.59
CA GLY A 109 -7.22 10.41 -1.65
C GLY A 109 -7.30 9.42 -0.49
N ARG A 110 -8.34 8.59 -0.45
CA ARG A 110 -8.50 7.56 0.58
C ARG A 110 -7.69 6.32 0.20
N VAL A 111 -6.82 5.89 1.10
CA VAL A 111 -6.02 4.67 0.95
C VAL A 111 -6.36 3.73 2.08
N VAL A 112 -6.50 2.46 1.76
CA VAL A 112 -6.68 1.38 2.73
C VAL A 112 -5.55 0.38 2.59
N ALA A 113 -5.11 -0.20 3.70
CA ALA A 113 -4.12 -1.26 3.71
C ALA A 113 -4.52 -2.36 4.69
N ASN A 114 -4.19 -3.60 4.32
CA ASN A 114 -4.29 -4.77 5.19
C ASN A 114 -2.91 -5.44 5.22
N LEU A 115 -2.30 -5.43 6.38
CA LEU A 115 -0.98 -5.98 6.60
C LEU A 115 -1.09 -7.16 7.56
N ALA A 116 -0.34 -8.21 7.30
CA ALA A 116 -0.32 -9.41 8.15
C ALA A 116 1.09 -9.73 8.62
N ASP A 117 1.21 -10.30 9.80
CA ASP A 117 2.43 -10.92 10.29
C ASP A 117 2.49 -12.41 9.90
N PRO A 118 3.62 -13.11 10.10
CA PRO A 118 3.74 -14.53 9.80
C PRO A 118 2.79 -15.42 10.61
N GLU A 119 2.29 -14.95 11.74
CA GLU A 119 1.32 -15.68 12.60
C GLU A 119 -0.13 -15.46 12.15
N GLY A 120 -0.36 -14.63 11.11
CA GLY A 120 -1.69 -14.33 10.59
C GLY A 120 -2.46 -13.29 11.39
N LYS A 121 -1.80 -12.50 12.23
CA LYS A 121 -2.40 -11.32 12.85
C LYS A 121 -2.40 -10.17 11.86
N HIS A 122 -3.47 -9.40 11.84
CA HIS A 122 -3.64 -8.33 10.86
C HIS A 122 -3.58 -6.94 11.51
N ILE A 123 -2.96 -6.00 10.79
CA ILE A 123 -3.09 -4.56 10.99
C ILE A 123 -3.87 -4.01 9.81
N ARG A 124 -4.90 -3.22 10.09
CA ARG A 124 -5.63 -2.48 9.07
C ARG A 124 -5.33 -1.00 9.17
N CYS A 125 -5.12 -0.36 8.02
CA CYS A 125 -4.80 1.05 7.95
C CYS A 125 -5.76 1.77 7.00
N LYS A 126 -5.99 3.04 7.30
CA LYS A 126 -6.65 4.01 6.43
C LYS A 126 -5.83 5.28 6.42
N PHE A 127 -5.62 5.85 5.24
CA PHE A 127 -4.89 7.10 5.09
C PHE A 127 -5.68 8.06 4.21
N GLN A 128 -5.50 9.35 4.45
CA GLN A 128 -5.96 10.42 3.59
C GLN A 128 -4.74 11.11 2.98
N LEU A 129 -4.62 11.03 1.66
CA LEU A 129 -3.53 11.66 0.93
C LEU A 129 -3.75 13.16 0.78
N MET A 130 -2.67 13.93 0.86
CA MET A 130 -2.67 15.38 0.64
C MET A 130 -2.70 15.71 -0.86
N HIS A 131 -2.01 14.91 -1.68
CA HIS A 131 -1.98 15.04 -3.14
C HIS A 131 -2.39 13.72 -3.79
N PRO A 132 -3.69 13.43 -3.89
CA PRO A 132 -4.22 12.14 -4.30
C PRO A 132 -3.76 11.65 -5.68
N SER A 133 -3.54 12.57 -6.63
CA SER A 133 -3.05 12.23 -7.97
C SER A 133 -1.63 11.65 -8.00
N ASN A 134 -0.86 11.87 -6.92
CA ASN A 134 0.51 11.37 -6.80
C ASN A 134 0.56 10.03 -6.01
N GLY A 135 -0.60 9.49 -5.65
CA GLY A 135 -0.67 8.30 -4.79
C GLY A 135 0.03 8.51 -3.44
N MET A 136 0.61 7.47 -2.89
CA MET A 136 1.35 7.55 -1.61
C MET A 136 2.53 8.52 -1.64
N ALA A 137 3.12 8.77 -2.82
CA ALA A 137 4.17 9.79 -2.98
C ALA A 137 3.67 11.23 -2.74
N GLY A 138 2.37 11.45 -2.78
CA GLY A 138 1.73 12.73 -2.47
C GLY A 138 1.65 13.06 -0.97
N GLY A 139 2.11 12.15 -0.13
CA GLY A 139 2.06 12.26 1.31
C GLY A 139 0.64 12.17 1.89
N GLY A 140 0.53 12.00 3.17
CA GLY A 140 -0.77 11.88 3.81
C GLY A 140 -0.68 11.56 5.31
N LEU A 141 -1.84 11.52 5.92
CA LEU A 141 -2.04 11.18 7.33
C LEU A 141 -3.08 10.07 7.45
N GLY A 142 -3.02 9.32 8.52
CA GLY A 142 -4.05 8.32 8.79
C GLY A 142 -3.78 7.48 10.02
N ASP A 143 -4.56 6.44 10.16
CA ASP A 143 -4.55 5.57 11.32
C ASP A 143 -4.41 4.11 10.91
N CYS A 144 -3.70 3.34 11.73
CA CYS A 144 -3.71 1.89 11.69
C CYS A 144 -4.28 1.33 12.99
N GLN A 145 -5.01 0.23 12.89
CA GLN A 145 -5.51 -0.50 14.04
C GLN A 145 -4.76 -1.82 14.18
N LEU A 146 -4.21 -2.05 15.34
CA LEU A 146 -3.52 -3.28 15.74
C LEU A 146 -4.52 -4.40 16.09
N PRO A 147 -4.07 -5.67 16.13
CA PRO A 147 -4.91 -6.81 16.51
C PRO A 147 -5.54 -6.69 17.91
N ASP A 148 -4.89 -5.98 18.82
CA ASP A 148 -5.37 -5.72 20.19
C ASP A 148 -6.31 -4.50 20.30
N GLY A 149 -6.65 -3.88 19.15
CA GLY A 149 -7.53 -2.72 19.08
C GLY A 149 -6.85 -1.37 19.32
N LYS A 150 -5.58 -1.34 19.67
CA LYS A 150 -4.83 -0.09 19.77
C LYS A 150 -4.64 0.55 18.39
N THR A 151 -4.46 1.85 18.36
CA THR A 151 -4.26 2.62 17.14
C THR A 151 -2.83 3.15 17.03
N ILE A 152 -2.41 3.32 15.78
CA ILE A 152 -1.15 3.97 15.40
C ILE A 152 -1.55 5.17 14.54
N ASP A 153 -1.15 6.36 14.96
CA ASP A 153 -1.25 7.57 14.12
C ASP A 153 -0.07 7.56 13.15
N ALA A 154 -0.34 7.61 11.86
CA ALA A 154 0.66 7.48 10.80
C ALA A 154 0.72 8.73 9.93
N SER A 155 1.93 9.09 9.50
CA SER A 155 2.18 10.19 8.57
C SER A 155 3.19 9.77 7.49
N PHE A 156 2.93 10.24 6.28
CA PHE A 156 3.78 10.03 5.12
C PHE A 156 4.17 11.40 4.58
N PRO A 157 5.46 11.69 4.43
CA PRO A 157 5.91 12.92 3.77
C PRO A 157 5.57 12.88 2.28
N GLY A 158 5.24 14.04 1.71
CA GLY A 158 5.03 14.24 0.28
C GLY A 158 6.28 14.72 -0.44
#